data_e6a72b4d29553a016ea0ec6197c8dbca
#
_entry.id   e6a72b4d29553a016ea0ec6197c8dbca
#
_cell.length_a   1.000
_cell.length_b   1.000
_cell.length_c   1.000
_cell.angle_alpha   90.00
_cell.angle_beta   90.00
_cell.angle_gamma   90.00
#
_symmetry.space_group_name_H-M   'P 1'
#
loop_
_entity.id
_entity.type
_entity.pdbx_description
1 polymer ?
#
loop_
_entity_poly.entity_id
_entity_poly.type
_entity_poly.pdbx_seq_one_letter_code
_entity_poly.pdbx_strand_id
1 'polypeptide(L)'
;MKALGHVFKYGDNVDTDVIIPARYLNSYDAQELASHAMADIDPEFVNKVQPGDIIVANKNFGCGSSSEHAPLCLKTAGVSCVIAETFARIFYRNAINIGLPIIECPEAAKAIEAGDEVEIDFDSGKIYDRTKGTEFKGQPFPEFMQKLIAAGGLVKYTNSKRK
;
A
#
# COMPACT_ATOMS: atom_id res chain seq x y z
N MET A 1 14.61 6.24 -3.71
CA MET A 1 13.79 5.04 -3.47
C MET A 1 12.70 4.98 -4.52
N LYS A 2 12.60 3.87 -5.22
CA LYS A 2 11.66 3.70 -6.34
C LYS A 2 10.95 2.35 -6.25
N ALA A 3 9.76 2.27 -6.86
CA ALA A 3 9.01 1.03 -7.01
C ALA A 3 8.57 0.88 -8.47
N LEU A 4 8.44 -0.37 -8.92
CA LEU A 4 7.94 -0.71 -10.24
C LEU A 4 7.12 -1.99 -10.13
N GLY A 5 5.89 -1.96 -10.59
CA GLY A 5 5.01 -3.12 -10.54
C GLY A 5 3.74 -2.93 -11.34
N HIS A 6 2.93 -3.98 -11.37
CA HIS A 6 1.61 -3.96 -12.01
C HIS A 6 0.54 -3.58 -11.02
N VAL A 7 -0.57 -3.04 -11.50
CA VAL A 7 -1.62 -2.44 -10.69
C VAL A 7 -2.78 -3.40 -10.46
N PHE A 8 -3.19 -3.49 -9.19
CA PHE A 8 -4.49 -4.04 -8.79
C PHE A 8 -5.38 -2.86 -8.43
N LYS A 9 -6.52 -2.72 -9.09
CA LYS A 9 -7.40 -1.56 -8.94
C LYS A 9 -8.66 -1.90 -8.17
N TYR A 10 -8.98 -1.07 -7.17
CA TYR A 10 -10.18 -1.20 -6.34
C TYR A 10 -10.91 0.14 -6.26
N GLY A 11 -12.12 0.16 -5.68
CA GLY A 11 -12.97 1.34 -5.64
C GLY A 11 -12.87 2.15 -4.36
N ASP A 12 -14.00 2.77 -3.98
CA ASP A 12 -14.11 3.55 -2.75
C ASP A 12 -14.28 2.67 -1.53
N ASN A 13 -13.91 3.21 -0.36
CA ASN A 13 -14.21 2.60 0.95
C ASN A 13 -13.73 1.15 1.06
N VAL A 14 -12.52 0.88 0.60
CA VAL A 14 -11.87 -0.41 0.83
C VAL A 14 -11.47 -0.43 2.31
N ASP A 15 -12.31 -1.01 3.16
CA ASP A 15 -12.10 -0.99 4.59
C ASP A 15 -11.12 -2.09 5.05
N THR A 16 -10.69 -2.00 6.31
CA THR A 16 -9.70 -2.95 6.85
C THR A 16 -10.22 -4.38 6.87
N ASP A 17 -11.53 -4.59 7.04
CA ASP A 17 -12.12 -5.93 7.02
C ASP A 17 -12.18 -6.52 5.60
N VAL A 18 -12.20 -5.66 4.58
CA VAL A 18 -12.06 -6.07 3.17
C VAL A 18 -10.62 -6.45 2.86
N ILE A 19 -9.67 -5.66 3.37
CA ILE A 19 -8.23 -5.91 3.14
C ILE A 19 -7.81 -7.23 3.80
N ILE A 20 -8.21 -7.44 5.06
CA ILE A 20 -8.01 -8.70 5.76
C ILE A 20 -9.24 -9.01 6.61
N PRO A 21 -10.06 -10.00 6.21
CA PRO A 21 -11.27 -10.32 6.95
C PRO A 21 -10.99 -10.70 8.40
N ALA A 22 -11.88 -10.28 9.31
CA ALA A 22 -11.73 -10.48 10.75
C ALA A 22 -11.55 -11.95 11.14
N ARG A 23 -12.12 -12.87 10.38
CA ARG A 23 -11.99 -14.31 10.66
C ARG A 23 -10.56 -14.84 10.55
N TYR A 24 -9.67 -14.08 9.91
CA TYR A 24 -8.25 -14.42 9.78
C TYR A 24 -7.35 -13.74 10.80
N LEU A 25 -7.89 -12.85 11.63
CA LEU A 25 -7.09 -12.08 12.58
C LEU A 25 -6.66 -12.87 13.82
N ASN A 26 -7.03 -14.13 13.92
CA ASN A 26 -6.60 -15.03 15.00
C ASN A 26 -5.11 -15.38 14.92
N SER A 27 -4.50 -15.19 13.77
CA SER A 27 -3.09 -15.48 13.56
C SER A 27 -2.23 -14.25 13.78
N TYR A 28 -1.05 -14.43 14.36
CA TYR A 28 -0.01 -13.40 14.45
C TYR A 28 1.07 -13.59 13.39
N ASP A 29 0.94 -14.62 12.54
CA ASP A 29 1.89 -14.88 11.46
C ASP A 29 1.57 -14.00 10.26
N ALA A 30 2.48 -13.08 9.94
CA ALA A 30 2.31 -12.15 8.83
C ALA A 30 2.15 -12.88 7.48
N GLN A 31 2.83 -14.00 7.27
CA GLN A 31 2.70 -14.78 6.04
C GLN A 31 1.32 -15.40 5.91
N GLU A 32 0.76 -15.90 7.00
CA GLU A 32 -0.59 -16.42 6.99
C GLU A 32 -1.61 -15.34 6.71
N LEU A 33 -1.47 -14.16 7.35
CA LEU A 33 -2.33 -13.01 7.05
C LEU A 33 -2.24 -12.62 5.58
N ALA A 34 -1.04 -12.54 5.04
CA ALA A 34 -0.83 -12.18 3.64
C ALA A 34 -1.49 -13.16 2.68
N SER A 35 -1.57 -14.44 3.03
CA SER A 35 -2.21 -15.46 2.19
C SER A 35 -3.72 -15.27 2.06
N HIS A 36 -4.32 -14.43 2.89
CA HIS A 36 -5.77 -14.13 2.86
C HIS A 36 -6.05 -12.68 2.48
N ALA A 37 -5.05 -11.93 2.05
CA ALA A 37 -5.23 -10.53 1.66
C ALA A 37 -6.28 -10.41 0.56
N MET A 38 -7.21 -9.48 0.72
CA MET A 38 -8.28 -9.18 -0.25
C MET A 38 -9.21 -10.36 -0.57
N ALA A 39 -9.24 -11.40 0.27
CA ALA A 39 -9.92 -12.66 -0.04
C ALA A 39 -11.39 -12.51 -0.39
N ASP A 40 -12.10 -11.57 0.23
CA ASP A 40 -13.54 -11.42 0.03
C ASP A 40 -13.92 -10.62 -1.21
N ILE A 41 -13.03 -9.74 -1.71
CA ILE A 41 -13.34 -8.93 -2.90
C ILE A 41 -12.53 -9.33 -4.13
N ASP A 42 -11.39 -9.97 -3.93
CA ASP A 42 -10.54 -10.40 -5.04
C ASP A 42 -9.77 -11.66 -4.64
N PRO A 43 -10.41 -12.83 -4.68
CA PRO A 43 -9.77 -14.09 -4.27
C PRO A 43 -8.51 -14.41 -5.08
N GLU A 44 -8.37 -13.88 -6.28
CA GLU A 44 -7.21 -14.11 -7.14
C GLU A 44 -6.02 -13.23 -6.79
N PHE A 45 -6.22 -12.20 -5.96
CA PHE A 45 -5.14 -11.25 -5.61
C PHE A 45 -3.90 -11.99 -5.11
N VAL A 46 -4.06 -12.88 -4.13
CA VAL A 46 -2.93 -13.60 -3.51
C VAL A 46 -2.24 -14.55 -4.48
N ASN A 47 -2.91 -14.98 -5.55
CA ASN A 47 -2.35 -15.85 -6.57
C ASN A 47 -1.60 -15.07 -7.66
N LYS A 48 -1.93 -13.80 -7.85
CA LYS A 48 -1.40 -12.96 -8.94
C LYS A 48 -0.40 -11.94 -8.48
N VAL A 49 -0.43 -11.52 -7.21
CA VAL A 49 0.43 -10.46 -6.70
C VAL A 49 1.90 -10.91 -6.73
N GLN A 50 2.76 -10.03 -7.25
CA GLN A 50 4.20 -10.22 -7.28
C GLN A 50 4.87 -9.15 -6.42
N PRO A 51 6.05 -9.42 -5.85
CA PRO A 51 6.79 -8.39 -5.13
C PRO A 51 7.00 -7.15 -5.99
N GLY A 52 6.65 -6.00 -5.45
CA GLY A 52 6.72 -4.74 -6.17
C GLY A 52 5.40 -4.24 -6.75
N ASP A 53 4.37 -5.08 -6.80
CA ASP A 53 3.08 -4.69 -7.34
C ASP A 53 2.43 -3.58 -6.51
N ILE A 54 1.47 -2.89 -7.11
CA ILE A 54 0.91 -1.64 -6.60
C ILE A 54 -0.61 -1.77 -6.51
N ILE A 55 -1.19 -1.29 -5.42
CA ILE A 55 -2.64 -1.16 -5.31
C ILE A 55 -3.02 0.29 -5.63
N VAL A 56 -4.03 0.47 -6.46
CA VAL A 56 -4.62 1.77 -6.77
C VAL A 56 -6.10 1.72 -6.40
N ALA A 57 -6.56 2.68 -5.61
CA ALA A 57 -7.95 2.73 -5.16
C ALA A 57 -8.45 4.17 -5.16
N ASN A 58 -9.72 4.37 -4.83
CA ASN A 58 -10.32 5.69 -4.85
C ASN A 58 -10.34 6.31 -3.45
N LYS A 59 -11.51 6.66 -2.92
CA LYS A 59 -11.62 7.42 -1.67
C LYS A 59 -11.63 6.53 -0.44
N ASN A 60 -11.08 7.05 0.65
CA ASN A 60 -11.21 6.48 1.99
C ASN A 60 -10.66 5.05 2.10
N PHE A 61 -9.51 4.80 1.50
CA PHE A 61 -8.86 3.49 1.57
C PHE A 61 -8.40 3.20 3.01
N GLY A 62 -8.69 2.00 3.49
CA GLY A 62 -8.29 1.58 4.83
C GLY A 62 -9.24 2.04 5.93
N CYS A 63 -10.45 2.46 5.60
CA CYS A 63 -11.47 2.82 6.59
C CYS A 63 -11.88 1.62 7.42
N GLY A 64 -12.67 1.84 8.46
CA GLY A 64 -13.17 0.80 9.34
C GLY A 64 -12.43 0.77 10.67
N SER A 65 -11.80 -0.36 11.01
CA SER A 65 -11.13 -0.51 12.29
C SER A 65 -9.70 0.04 12.29
N SER A 66 -9.11 0.13 13.48
CA SER A 66 -7.73 0.59 13.67
C SER A 66 -6.69 -0.54 13.50
N SER A 67 -7.04 -1.64 12.83
CA SER A 67 -6.20 -2.81 12.71
C SER A 67 -4.88 -2.53 11.99
N GLU A 68 -3.79 -2.84 12.65
CA GLU A 68 -2.44 -2.78 12.06
C GLU A 68 -2.20 -3.96 11.10
N HIS A 69 -3.04 -4.99 11.18
CA HIS A 69 -2.91 -6.17 10.34
C HIS A 69 -3.19 -5.87 8.87
N ALA A 70 -4.04 -4.88 8.58
CA ALA A 70 -4.37 -4.54 7.19
C ALA A 70 -3.14 -4.08 6.40
N PRO A 71 -2.42 -3.02 6.80
CA PRO A 71 -1.22 -2.63 6.05
C PRO A 71 -0.11 -3.69 6.13
N LEU A 72 -0.01 -4.42 7.24
CA LEU A 72 0.98 -5.49 7.39
C LEU A 72 0.75 -6.61 6.37
N CYS A 73 -0.49 -7.06 6.19
CA CYS A 73 -0.78 -8.13 5.26
C CYS A 73 -0.48 -7.72 3.81
N LEU A 74 -0.76 -6.47 3.44
CA LEU A 74 -0.45 -5.98 2.10
C LEU A 74 1.05 -5.93 1.86
N LYS A 75 1.80 -5.38 2.81
CA LYS A 75 3.25 -5.31 2.72
C LYS A 75 3.86 -6.71 2.60
N THR A 76 3.42 -7.64 3.42
CA THR A 76 3.93 -9.01 3.43
C THR A 76 3.58 -9.75 2.13
N ALA A 77 2.42 -9.45 1.55
CA ALA A 77 2.00 -10.03 0.27
C ALA A 77 2.86 -9.56 -0.91
N GLY A 78 3.64 -8.51 -0.73
CA GLY A 78 4.53 -8.00 -1.77
C GLY A 78 4.16 -6.62 -2.32
N VAL A 79 3.08 -6.00 -1.82
CA VAL A 79 2.67 -4.67 -2.28
C VAL A 79 3.75 -3.65 -1.93
N SER A 80 4.24 -2.93 -2.94
CA SER A 80 5.29 -1.93 -2.76
C SER A 80 4.74 -0.54 -2.44
N CYS A 81 3.50 -0.27 -2.83
CA CYS A 81 2.86 1.03 -2.60
C CYS A 81 1.36 0.93 -2.79
N VAL A 82 0.62 1.74 -2.05
CA VAL A 82 -0.81 1.95 -2.28
C VAL A 82 -1.01 3.41 -2.71
N ILE A 83 -1.65 3.61 -3.85
CA ILE A 83 -2.03 4.93 -4.35
C ILE A 83 -3.54 5.04 -4.22
N ALA A 84 -4.03 6.11 -3.61
CA ALA A 84 -5.47 6.34 -3.47
C ALA A 84 -5.79 7.82 -3.59
N GLU A 85 -7.06 8.14 -3.82
CA GLU A 85 -7.51 9.54 -3.77
C GLU A 85 -7.38 10.07 -2.36
N THR A 86 -7.83 9.29 -1.37
CA THR A 86 -7.67 9.62 0.06
C THR A 86 -7.51 8.32 0.86
N PHE A 87 -6.91 8.44 2.05
CA PHE A 87 -6.77 7.36 3.01
C PHE A 87 -7.46 7.70 4.31
N ALA A 88 -7.99 6.67 4.99
CA ALA A 88 -8.42 6.83 6.37
C ALA A 88 -7.19 7.15 7.23
N ARG A 89 -7.34 8.07 8.20
CA ARG A 89 -6.23 8.60 8.99
C ARG A 89 -5.46 7.50 9.73
N ILE A 90 -6.17 6.58 10.35
CA ILE A 90 -5.53 5.51 11.14
C ILE A 90 -4.76 4.56 10.23
N PHE A 91 -5.34 4.19 9.08
CA PHE A 91 -4.64 3.37 8.10
C PHE A 91 -3.35 4.05 7.61
N TYR A 92 -3.43 5.35 7.31
CA TYR A 92 -2.27 6.13 6.88
C TYR A 92 -1.14 6.04 7.90
N ARG A 93 -1.46 6.27 9.17
CA ARG A 93 -0.49 6.20 10.26
C ARG A 93 0.10 4.80 10.41
N ASN A 94 -0.75 3.78 10.41
CA ASN A 94 -0.30 2.40 10.58
C ASN A 94 0.59 1.95 9.42
N ALA A 95 0.26 2.35 8.19
CA ALA A 95 1.07 2.03 7.01
C ALA A 95 2.48 2.61 7.13
N ILE A 96 2.60 3.88 7.53
CA ILE A 96 3.90 4.52 7.75
C ILE A 96 4.69 3.78 8.83
N ASN A 97 4.02 3.45 9.94
CA ASN A 97 4.68 2.79 11.09
C ASN A 97 5.27 1.43 10.72
N ILE A 98 4.64 0.69 9.82
CA ILE A 98 5.14 -0.63 9.40
C ILE A 98 5.99 -0.58 8.13
N GLY A 99 6.12 0.60 7.52
CA GLY A 99 6.95 0.78 6.33
C GLY A 99 6.26 0.43 5.02
N LEU A 100 4.94 0.51 4.94
CA LEU A 100 4.21 0.38 3.68
C LEU A 100 4.06 1.77 3.06
N PRO A 101 4.71 2.04 1.91
CA PRO A 101 4.57 3.34 1.24
C PRO A 101 3.14 3.57 0.74
N ILE A 102 2.64 4.79 0.95
CA ILE A 102 1.32 5.19 0.48
C ILE A 102 1.40 6.61 -0.10
N ILE A 103 0.61 6.86 -1.14
CA ILE A 103 0.58 8.17 -1.80
C ILE A 103 -0.87 8.58 -2.06
N GLU A 104 -1.24 9.78 -1.63
CA GLU A 104 -2.51 10.39 -2.02
C GLU A 104 -2.32 11.14 -3.32
N CYS A 105 -2.99 10.70 -4.37
CA CYS A 105 -2.97 11.35 -5.66
C CYS A 105 -4.28 11.08 -6.41
N PRO A 106 -5.28 11.96 -6.28
CA PRO A 106 -6.58 11.74 -6.93
C PRO A 106 -6.50 11.55 -8.44
N GLU A 107 -5.61 12.30 -9.09
CA GLU A 107 -5.45 12.20 -10.54
C GLU A 107 -4.96 10.82 -10.97
N ALA A 108 -3.93 10.32 -10.31
CA ALA A 108 -3.38 9.00 -10.58
C ALA A 108 -4.40 7.90 -10.25
N ALA A 109 -5.08 8.05 -9.11
CA ALA A 109 -6.06 7.06 -8.67
C ALA A 109 -7.20 6.89 -9.68
N LYS A 110 -7.60 7.96 -10.36
CA LYS A 110 -8.67 7.92 -11.36
C LYS A 110 -8.20 7.41 -12.72
N ALA A 111 -6.98 7.74 -13.11
CA ALA A 111 -6.48 7.49 -14.45
C ALA A 111 -5.81 6.13 -14.63
N ILE A 112 -5.13 5.63 -13.60
CA ILE A 112 -4.42 4.35 -13.64
C ILE A 112 -5.44 3.22 -13.62
N GLU A 113 -5.24 2.23 -14.49
CA GLU A 113 -6.15 1.09 -14.61
C GLU A 113 -5.49 -0.21 -14.15
N ALA A 114 -6.32 -1.21 -13.85
CA ALA A 114 -5.85 -2.53 -13.46
C ALA A 114 -4.96 -3.13 -14.55
N GLY A 115 -3.84 -3.70 -14.13
CA GLY A 115 -2.88 -4.29 -15.05
C GLY A 115 -1.85 -3.34 -15.62
N ASP A 116 -2.01 -2.02 -15.45
CA ASP A 116 -1.00 -1.06 -15.89
C ASP A 116 0.32 -1.30 -15.16
N GLU A 117 1.43 -1.05 -15.87
CA GLU A 117 2.76 -1.06 -15.26
C GLU A 117 3.08 0.35 -14.80
N VAL A 118 3.35 0.50 -13.51
CA VAL A 118 3.55 1.82 -12.88
C VAL A 118 4.89 1.86 -12.16
N GLU A 119 5.61 2.96 -12.34
CA GLU A 119 6.85 3.27 -11.65
C GLU A 119 6.63 4.47 -10.72
N ILE A 120 7.14 4.37 -9.50
CA ILE A 120 6.98 5.43 -8.50
C ILE A 120 8.36 5.85 -7.99
N ASP A 121 8.59 7.17 -8.00
CA ASP A 121 9.77 7.77 -7.37
C ASP A 121 9.30 8.43 -6.07
N PHE A 122 9.62 7.80 -4.94
CA PHE A 122 9.15 8.28 -3.64
C PHE A 122 9.83 9.58 -3.20
N ASP A 123 11.02 9.86 -3.72
CA ASP A 123 11.75 11.07 -3.34
C ASP A 123 11.10 12.34 -3.91
N SER A 124 10.55 12.25 -5.12
CA SER A 124 9.89 13.37 -5.78
C SER A 124 8.37 13.30 -5.74
N GLY A 125 7.81 12.14 -5.43
CA GLY A 125 6.37 11.89 -5.49
C GLY A 125 5.85 11.66 -6.90
N LYS A 126 6.74 11.45 -7.87
CA LYS A 126 6.33 11.22 -9.26
C LYS A 126 5.84 9.79 -9.47
N ILE A 127 4.75 9.66 -10.22
CA ILE A 127 4.12 8.41 -10.58
C ILE A 127 4.05 8.33 -12.10
N TYR A 128 4.66 7.29 -12.68
CA TYR A 128 4.66 7.10 -14.12
C TYR A 128 3.84 5.88 -14.48
N ASP A 129 2.75 6.07 -15.23
CA ASP A 129 2.01 4.96 -15.83
C ASP A 129 2.71 4.63 -17.15
N ARG A 130 3.55 3.61 -17.12
CA ARG A 130 4.37 3.22 -18.28
C ARG A 130 3.54 2.63 -19.40
N THR A 131 2.44 2.00 -19.06
CA THR A 131 1.54 1.40 -20.06
C THR A 131 0.87 2.48 -20.91
N LYS A 132 0.47 3.59 -20.29
CA LYS A 132 -0.20 4.70 -20.96
C LYS A 132 0.73 5.85 -21.35
N GLY A 133 1.95 5.87 -20.81
CA GLY A 133 2.89 6.96 -21.04
C GLY A 133 2.49 8.26 -20.35
N THR A 134 1.78 8.18 -19.21
CA THR A 134 1.33 9.35 -18.46
C THR A 134 2.09 9.49 -17.14
N GLU A 135 2.18 10.73 -16.66
CA GLU A 135 2.89 11.06 -15.43
C GLU A 135 1.98 11.83 -14.50
N PHE A 136 2.07 11.52 -13.21
CA PHE A 136 1.36 12.21 -12.16
C PHE A 136 2.33 12.60 -11.05
N LYS A 137 1.97 13.60 -10.25
CA LYS A 137 2.76 14.00 -9.10
C LYS A 137 1.90 13.95 -7.86
N GLY A 138 2.22 13.00 -6.97
CA GLY A 138 1.63 12.92 -5.65
C GLY A 138 2.42 13.76 -4.66
N GLN A 139 1.97 13.77 -3.40
CA GLN A 139 2.65 14.45 -2.33
C GLN A 139 3.91 13.64 -1.98
N PRO A 140 5.12 14.21 -2.13
CA PRO A 140 6.33 13.49 -1.72
C PRO A 140 6.34 13.36 -0.19
N PHE A 141 6.91 12.26 0.30
CA PHE A 141 7.08 12.10 1.74
C PHE A 141 8.12 13.08 2.27
N PRO A 142 7.92 13.67 3.47
CA PRO A 142 9.00 14.34 4.16
C PRO A 142 10.20 13.39 4.34
N GLU A 143 11.40 13.94 4.38
CA GLU A 143 12.62 13.14 4.53
C GLU A 143 12.54 12.15 5.70
N PHE A 144 11.98 12.60 6.83
CA PHE A 144 11.77 11.77 8.01
C PHE A 144 10.94 10.51 7.68
N MET A 145 9.82 10.68 6.96
CA MET A 145 8.96 9.55 6.58
C MET A 145 9.64 8.61 5.60
N GLN A 146 10.42 9.15 4.68
CA GLN A 146 11.18 8.34 3.73
C GLN A 146 12.17 7.43 4.46
N LYS A 147 12.84 7.96 5.49
CA LYS A 147 13.75 7.17 6.31
C LYS A 147 13.04 6.06 7.07
N LEU A 148 11.85 6.34 7.62
CA LEU A 148 11.05 5.34 8.30
C LEU A 148 10.67 4.20 7.36
N ILE A 149 10.20 4.52 6.17
CA ILE A 149 9.79 3.54 5.18
C ILE A 149 10.99 2.72 4.71
N ALA A 150 12.11 3.37 4.43
CA ALA A 150 13.33 2.68 3.99
C ALA A 150 13.85 1.71 5.05
N ALA A 151 13.66 2.03 6.34
CA ALA A 151 14.06 1.17 7.45
C ALA A 151 13.05 0.04 7.73
N GLY A 152 11.90 0.03 7.05
CA GLY A 152 10.85 -0.99 7.25
C GLY A 152 9.85 -0.63 8.34
N GLY A 153 9.76 0.66 8.71
CA GLY A 153 8.80 1.16 9.67
C GLY A 153 9.45 1.69 10.95
N LEU A 154 8.63 2.25 11.83
CA LEU A 154 9.10 2.95 13.03
C LEU A 154 9.91 2.04 13.97
N VAL A 155 9.42 0.83 14.21
CA VAL A 155 10.10 -0.10 15.14
C VAL A 155 11.49 -0.47 14.61
N LYS A 156 11.60 -0.82 13.34
CA LYS A 156 12.89 -1.16 12.73
C LYS A 156 13.83 0.04 12.67
N TYR A 157 13.30 1.22 12.40
CA TYR A 157 14.08 2.46 12.37
C TYR A 157 14.71 2.74 13.74
N THR A 158 13.91 2.62 14.80
CA THR A 158 14.39 2.82 16.17
C THR A 158 15.47 1.80 16.54
N ASN A 159 15.24 0.53 16.20
CA ASN A 159 16.22 -0.53 16.46
C ASN A 159 17.53 -0.30 15.69
N SER A 160 17.44 0.15 14.45
CA SER A 160 18.60 0.49 13.64
C SER A 160 19.44 1.60 14.30
N LYS A 161 18.81 2.60 14.89
CA LYS A 161 19.51 3.70 15.55
C LYS A 161 20.15 3.34 16.89
N ARG A 162 19.72 2.26 17.51
CA ARG A 162 20.28 1.78 18.76
C ARG A 162 21.62 1.05 18.62
N LYS A 163 21.96 0.74 17.39
CA LYS A 163 23.25 0.15 17.10
C LYS A 163 24.34 1.22 17.05
#